data_c1a3b0a81d37b8c03812e895dba3e8f9
#
_entry.id   c1a3b0a81d37b8c03812e895dba3e8f9
#
_cell.length_a   1.000
_cell.length_b   1.000
_cell.length_c   1.000
_cell.angle_alpha   90.00
_cell.angle_beta   90.00
_cell.angle_gamma   90.00
#
_symmetry.space_group_name_H-M   'P 1'
#
loop_
_entity.id
_entity.type
_entity.pdbx_description
1 polymer ?
#
loop_
_entity_poly.entity_id
_entity_poly.type
_entity_poly.pdbx_seq_one_letter_code
_entity_poly.pdbx_strand_id
1 'polypeptide(L)'
;MASDSKETSCSFGSSDLRLPTELRGPLLSHLQALRERYLQRGWAGRAGFGVRPAVIVIDLAKYWLDPAQQIGSPLDAVVVATRRVLDAARATNVPIFFTSFAHDPAEPPSPHDRKLRFQFPANAEELFELDPRLERRPNEKLIRKRYASAFKDTNLHTMLTALGIDTLIVTGVSTSHCVYATCRDATDSFRVIVPREAVGERCELMHEVFLLDIDIDLADVTDVEDVVRHLTRLPG
;
A
#
# COMPACT_ATOMS: atom_id res chain seq x y z
N MET A 1 -32.06 18.03 16.05
CA MET A 1 -30.91 18.39 15.21
C MET A 1 -29.95 17.20 15.26
N ALA A 2 -30.01 16.36 14.25
CA ALA A 2 -29.13 15.22 14.14
C ALA A 2 -27.79 15.69 13.61
N SER A 3 -26.71 15.42 14.35
CA SER A 3 -25.35 15.65 13.90
C SER A 3 -25.03 14.60 12.84
N ASP A 4 -24.95 15.04 11.59
CA ASP A 4 -24.34 14.27 10.51
C ASP A 4 -22.85 14.03 10.88
N SER A 5 -22.58 12.90 11.51
CA SER A 5 -21.23 12.36 11.57
C SER A 5 -20.89 11.91 10.15
N LYS A 6 -20.06 12.70 9.45
CA LYS A 6 -19.41 12.27 8.22
C LYS A 6 -18.74 10.92 8.48
N GLU A 7 -19.40 9.85 8.06
CA GLU A 7 -18.75 8.55 7.93
C GLU A 7 -17.55 8.71 7.02
N THR A 8 -16.37 8.64 7.61
CA THR A 8 -15.10 8.52 6.89
C THR A 8 -15.24 7.28 6.01
N SER A 9 -15.23 7.47 4.69
CA SER A 9 -15.41 6.39 3.72
C SER A 9 -14.35 5.31 3.98
N CYS A 10 -14.81 4.14 4.38
CA CYS A 10 -13.95 2.99 4.67
C CYS A 10 -13.23 2.53 3.40
N SER A 11 -11.90 2.35 3.51
CA SER A 11 -11.03 1.79 2.47
C SER A 11 -11.13 0.26 2.34
N PHE A 12 -12.29 -0.34 2.67
CA PHE A 12 -12.42 -1.79 2.83
C PHE A 12 -13.29 -2.42 1.75
N GLY A 13 -12.89 -3.62 1.39
CA GLY A 13 -13.40 -4.45 0.35
C GLY A 13 -14.90 -4.77 0.33
N SER A 14 -15.24 -5.95 -0.12
CA SER A 14 -16.60 -6.45 -0.21
C SER A 14 -17.31 -6.46 1.15
N SER A 15 -18.63 -6.29 1.16
CA SER A 15 -19.43 -6.16 2.39
C SER A 15 -19.35 -7.37 3.32
N ASP A 16 -19.08 -8.56 2.76
CA ASP A 16 -18.94 -9.84 3.47
C ASP A 16 -17.58 -9.98 4.22
N LEU A 17 -16.59 -9.15 3.89
CA LEU A 17 -15.28 -9.12 4.54
C LEU A 17 -15.08 -7.92 5.46
N ARG A 18 -16.15 -7.17 5.74
CA ARG A 18 -16.14 -6.09 6.72
C ARG A 18 -16.32 -6.64 8.13
N LEU A 19 -15.74 -5.91 9.08
CA LEU A 19 -15.99 -6.19 10.49
C LEU A 19 -17.46 -5.89 10.84
N PRO A 20 -18.13 -6.77 11.61
CA PRO A 20 -19.38 -6.43 12.23
C PRO A 20 -19.27 -5.14 13.05
N THR A 21 -20.28 -4.28 12.96
CA THR A 21 -20.24 -2.94 13.58
C THR A 21 -19.95 -3.01 15.08
N GLU A 22 -20.50 -4.02 15.76
CA GLU A 22 -20.32 -4.26 17.20
C GLU A 22 -18.89 -4.67 17.58
N LEU A 23 -18.12 -5.25 16.66
CA LEU A 23 -16.73 -5.67 16.91
C LEU A 23 -15.71 -4.60 16.55
N ARG A 24 -16.04 -3.69 15.65
CA ARG A 24 -15.08 -2.70 15.10
C ARG A 24 -14.49 -1.83 16.19
N GLY A 25 -15.31 -1.16 16.99
CA GLY A 25 -14.85 -0.27 18.07
C GLY A 25 -13.98 -0.99 19.09
N PRO A 26 -14.45 -2.11 19.69
CA PRO A 26 -13.65 -2.90 20.61
C PRO A 26 -12.32 -3.39 20.01
N LEU A 27 -12.31 -3.84 18.76
CA LEU A 27 -11.08 -4.27 18.08
C LEU A 27 -10.08 -3.12 17.95
N LEU A 28 -10.49 -1.97 17.40
CA LEU A 28 -9.59 -0.82 17.21
C LEU A 28 -9.01 -0.34 18.55
N SER A 29 -9.83 -0.30 19.60
CA SER A 29 -9.38 0.03 20.95
C SER A 29 -8.35 -0.98 21.48
N HIS A 30 -8.56 -2.26 21.21
CA HIS A 30 -7.63 -3.31 21.61
C HIS A 30 -6.29 -3.22 20.85
N LEU A 31 -6.34 -3.00 19.53
CA LEU A 31 -5.13 -2.82 18.72
C LEU A 31 -4.32 -1.60 19.17
N GLN A 32 -4.99 -0.50 19.49
CA GLN A 32 -4.33 0.69 20.06
C GLN A 32 -3.64 0.37 21.40
N ALA A 33 -4.32 -0.33 22.31
CA ALA A 33 -3.73 -0.75 23.58
C ALA A 33 -2.55 -1.72 23.41
N LEU A 34 -2.60 -2.60 22.38
CA LEU A 34 -1.46 -3.46 22.04
C LEU A 34 -0.27 -2.63 21.57
N ARG A 35 -0.48 -1.67 20.68
CA ARG A 35 0.56 -0.76 20.20
C ARG A 35 1.27 -0.05 21.36
N GLU A 36 0.53 0.47 22.33
CA GLU A 36 1.08 1.13 23.51
C GLU A 36 1.94 0.18 24.37
N ARG A 37 1.49 -1.09 24.53
CA ARG A 37 2.27 -2.11 25.25
C ARG A 37 3.56 -2.47 24.51
N TYR A 38 3.55 -2.53 23.17
CA TYR A 38 4.75 -2.74 22.37
C TYR A 38 5.71 -1.57 22.52
N LEU A 39 5.20 -0.34 22.48
CA LEU A 39 6.02 0.87 22.69
C LEU A 39 6.72 0.86 24.05
N GLN A 40 6.02 0.48 25.13
CA GLN A 40 6.59 0.33 26.46
C GLN A 40 7.70 -0.74 26.55
N ARG A 41 7.72 -1.69 25.61
CA ARG A 41 8.74 -2.74 25.51
C ARG A 41 9.87 -2.41 24.54
N GLY A 42 9.90 -1.19 23.99
CA GLY A 42 10.93 -0.72 23.06
C GLY A 42 10.67 -1.03 21.59
N TRP A 43 9.44 -1.46 21.21
CA TRP A 43 8.98 -1.62 19.83
C TRP A 43 8.17 -0.39 19.41
N ALA A 44 7.67 -0.39 18.17
CA ALA A 44 6.82 0.68 17.62
C ALA A 44 7.45 2.08 17.72
N GLY A 45 8.79 2.18 17.69
CA GLY A 45 9.52 3.43 17.56
C GLY A 45 9.22 4.11 16.22
N ARG A 46 9.82 5.27 15.99
CA ARG A 46 9.70 6.00 14.73
C ARG A 46 11.06 6.19 14.09
N ALA A 47 11.17 5.78 12.80
CA ALA A 47 12.34 6.06 11.98
C ALA A 47 12.31 7.49 11.44
N GLY A 48 11.12 8.06 11.29
CA GLY A 48 10.88 9.38 10.73
C GLY A 48 11.20 9.48 9.23
N PHE A 49 10.89 10.63 8.67
CA PHE A 49 11.27 10.92 7.28
C PHE A 49 12.76 11.23 7.17
N GLY A 50 13.38 10.74 6.10
CA GLY A 50 14.72 11.15 5.68
C GLY A 50 14.69 12.39 4.77
N VAL A 51 15.73 12.55 3.97
CA VAL A 51 15.90 13.73 3.10
C VAL A 51 15.75 13.43 1.62
N ARG A 52 15.78 12.17 1.22
CA ARG A 52 15.64 11.72 -0.18
C ARG A 52 14.55 10.65 -0.31
N PRO A 53 13.28 11.04 -0.25
CA PRO A 53 12.18 10.08 -0.38
C PRO A 53 11.96 9.65 -1.83
N ALA A 54 11.34 8.46 -1.98
CA ALA A 54 10.65 8.02 -3.19
C ALA A 54 9.27 7.51 -2.82
N VAL A 55 8.33 7.59 -3.75
CA VAL A 55 6.99 7.00 -3.61
C VAL A 55 6.91 5.72 -4.42
N ILE A 56 6.39 4.66 -3.83
CA ILE A 56 6.01 3.43 -4.56
C ILE A 56 4.52 3.15 -4.40
N VAL A 57 3.86 2.95 -5.53
CA VAL A 57 2.44 2.60 -5.62
C VAL A 57 2.33 1.12 -5.95
N ILE A 58 1.89 0.34 -4.98
CA ILE A 58 1.80 -1.11 -5.10
C ILE A 58 0.45 -1.51 -5.70
N ASP A 59 0.48 -2.08 -6.89
CA ASP A 59 -0.58 -2.85 -7.54
C ASP A 59 -1.98 -2.19 -7.56
N LEU A 60 -2.09 -0.87 -7.62
CA LEU A 60 -3.36 -0.19 -7.87
C LEU A 60 -3.76 -0.35 -9.34
N ALA A 61 -4.09 -1.59 -9.71
CA ALA A 61 -4.51 -2.00 -11.05
C ALA A 61 -5.99 -2.38 -11.07
N LYS A 62 -6.60 -2.33 -12.25
CA LYS A 62 -8.04 -2.57 -12.46
C LYS A 62 -8.53 -3.87 -11.81
N TYR A 63 -7.75 -4.97 -11.93
CA TYR A 63 -8.12 -6.27 -11.36
C TYR A 63 -8.37 -6.22 -9.84
N TRP A 64 -7.50 -5.54 -9.10
CA TRP A 64 -7.58 -5.50 -7.64
C TRP A 64 -8.65 -4.52 -7.13
N LEU A 65 -9.07 -3.59 -7.97
CA LEU A 65 -10.03 -2.53 -7.63
C LEU A 65 -11.45 -2.81 -8.14
N ASP A 66 -11.63 -3.82 -9.00
CA ASP A 66 -12.93 -4.20 -9.54
C ASP A 66 -13.57 -5.30 -8.70
N PRO A 67 -14.67 -5.01 -7.96
CA PRO A 67 -15.37 -6.01 -7.14
C PRO A 67 -15.98 -7.17 -7.94
N ALA A 68 -16.05 -7.09 -9.26
CA ALA A 68 -16.46 -8.22 -10.11
C ALA A 68 -15.35 -9.27 -10.27
N GLN A 69 -14.10 -8.94 -9.96
CA GLN A 69 -12.99 -9.89 -9.97
C GLN A 69 -12.97 -10.73 -8.69
N GLN A 70 -12.38 -11.93 -8.78
CA GLN A 70 -12.37 -12.94 -7.70
C GLN A 70 -11.92 -12.39 -6.34
N ILE A 71 -10.97 -11.45 -6.32
CA ILE A 71 -10.43 -10.82 -5.10
C ILE A 71 -10.36 -9.30 -5.20
N GLY A 72 -11.02 -8.74 -6.18
CA GLY A 72 -11.12 -7.30 -6.35
C GLY A 72 -11.99 -6.67 -5.26
N SER A 73 -11.74 -5.42 -4.96
CA SER A 73 -12.41 -4.68 -3.90
C SER A 73 -12.61 -3.22 -4.28
N PRO A 74 -13.73 -2.60 -3.92
CA PRO A 74 -14.00 -1.19 -4.22
C PRO A 74 -13.17 -0.28 -3.29
N LEU A 75 -11.91 -0.04 -3.64
CA LEU A 75 -10.96 0.73 -2.84
C LEU A 75 -10.75 2.16 -3.40
N ASP A 76 -11.81 2.82 -3.84
CA ASP A 76 -11.75 4.16 -4.42
C ASP A 76 -11.10 5.19 -3.48
N ALA A 77 -11.35 5.10 -2.19
CA ALA A 77 -10.75 5.98 -1.19
C ALA A 77 -9.21 5.86 -1.17
N VAL A 78 -8.67 4.64 -1.35
CA VAL A 78 -7.22 4.38 -1.43
C VAL A 78 -6.63 5.04 -2.68
N VAL A 79 -7.32 4.95 -3.82
CA VAL A 79 -6.90 5.60 -5.07
C VAL A 79 -6.85 7.12 -4.89
N VAL A 80 -7.90 7.71 -4.30
CA VAL A 80 -7.97 9.16 -4.03
C VAL A 80 -6.84 9.59 -3.07
N ALA A 81 -6.62 8.87 -2.00
CA ALA A 81 -5.57 9.15 -1.03
C ALA A 81 -4.16 9.02 -1.66
N THR A 82 -3.93 7.95 -2.42
CA THR A 82 -2.68 7.77 -3.18
C THR A 82 -2.45 8.90 -4.17
N ARG A 83 -3.50 9.37 -4.86
CA ARG A 83 -3.39 10.48 -5.80
C ARG A 83 -2.90 11.75 -5.12
N ARG A 84 -3.35 12.08 -3.91
CA ARG A 84 -2.86 13.23 -3.13
C ARG A 84 -1.36 13.12 -2.85
N VAL A 85 -0.87 11.92 -2.50
CA VAL A 85 0.56 11.67 -2.30
C VAL A 85 1.34 11.87 -3.61
N LEU A 86 0.83 11.33 -4.73
CA LEU A 86 1.44 11.49 -6.05
C LEU A 86 1.54 12.95 -6.49
N ASP A 87 0.48 13.74 -6.27
CA ASP A 87 0.47 15.16 -6.66
C ASP A 87 1.51 15.96 -5.85
N ALA A 88 1.66 15.68 -4.55
CA ALA A 88 2.68 16.28 -3.72
C ALA A 88 4.11 15.87 -4.16
N ALA A 89 4.32 14.59 -4.45
CA ALA A 89 5.60 14.08 -4.94
C ALA A 89 5.99 14.70 -6.31
N ARG A 90 5.02 14.82 -7.21
CA ARG A 90 5.21 15.43 -8.53
C ARG A 90 5.55 16.92 -8.46
N ALA A 91 4.98 17.63 -7.50
CA ALA A 91 5.26 19.06 -7.30
C ALA A 91 6.70 19.34 -6.86
N THR A 92 7.36 18.35 -6.25
CA THR A 92 8.74 18.48 -5.71
C THR A 92 9.73 17.54 -6.40
N ASN A 93 9.38 17.00 -7.56
CA ASN A 93 10.21 16.10 -8.37
C ASN A 93 10.69 14.84 -7.61
N VAL A 94 9.97 14.39 -6.60
CA VAL A 94 10.25 13.14 -5.89
C VAL A 94 10.02 11.96 -6.83
N PRO A 95 10.98 11.00 -6.92
CA PRO A 95 10.83 9.82 -7.77
C PRO A 95 9.62 8.98 -7.43
N ILE A 96 8.89 8.53 -8.46
CA ILE A 96 7.69 7.70 -8.32
C ILE A 96 7.88 6.40 -9.08
N PHE A 97 7.57 5.31 -8.38
CA PHE A 97 7.56 3.94 -8.90
C PHE A 97 6.16 3.36 -8.77
N PHE A 98 5.76 2.61 -9.78
CA PHE A 98 4.52 1.84 -9.76
C PHE A 98 4.86 0.37 -9.90
N THR A 99 4.06 -0.50 -9.28
CA THR A 99 4.10 -1.92 -9.58
C THR A 99 2.78 -2.40 -10.17
N SER A 100 2.87 -3.47 -10.94
CA SER A 100 1.71 -4.21 -11.40
C SER A 100 2.11 -5.66 -11.62
N PHE A 101 1.13 -6.56 -11.55
CA PHE A 101 1.37 -7.98 -11.68
C PHE A 101 1.79 -8.34 -13.12
N ALA A 102 2.83 -9.16 -13.23
CA ALA A 102 3.26 -9.77 -14.48
C ALA A 102 2.59 -11.15 -14.60
N HIS A 103 1.58 -11.25 -15.47
CA HIS A 103 0.96 -12.53 -15.79
C HIS A 103 1.56 -13.08 -17.08
N ASP A 104 2.12 -14.28 -17.01
CA ASP A 104 2.56 -15.03 -18.18
C ASP A 104 1.84 -16.39 -18.18
N PRO A 105 0.91 -16.61 -19.13
CA PRO A 105 0.18 -17.88 -19.21
C PRO A 105 1.04 -19.08 -19.57
N ALA A 106 2.26 -18.88 -20.08
CA ALA A 106 3.23 -19.94 -20.35
C ALA A 106 4.00 -20.37 -19.11
N GLU A 107 4.00 -19.57 -18.05
CA GLU A 107 4.70 -19.86 -16.81
C GLU A 107 3.93 -20.89 -15.97
N PRO A 108 4.58 -21.98 -15.53
CA PRO A 108 3.89 -22.97 -14.71
C PRO A 108 3.49 -22.36 -13.35
N PRO A 109 2.29 -22.71 -12.82
CA PRO A 109 1.83 -22.17 -11.54
C PRO A 109 2.75 -22.58 -10.40
N SER A 110 3.18 -21.59 -9.61
CA SER A 110 3.93 -21.78 -8.38
C SER A 110 3.09 -22.51 -7.31
N PRO A 111 3.70 -23.03 -6.22
CA PRO A 111 2.93 -23.55 -5.08
C PRO A 111 1.96 -22.52 -4.49
N HIS A 112 2.32 -21.23 -4.51
CA HIS A 112 1.47 -20.14 -4.06
C HIS A 112 0.26 -19.94 -4.98
N ASP A 113 0.45 -19.94 -6.29
CA ASP A 113 -0.65 -19.83 -7.27
C ASP A 113 -1.65 -20.98 -7.11
N ARG A 114 -1.14 -22.20 -6.86
CA ARG A 114 -1.99 -23.38 -6.60
C ARG A 114 -2.81 -23.26 -5.31
N LYS A 115 -2.25 -22.62 -4.27
CA LYS A 115 -2.95 -22.35 -3.02
C LYS A 115 -4.05 -21.31 -3.20
N LEU A 116 -3.77 -20.24 -3.93
CA LEU A 116 -4.70 -19.14 -4.15
C LEU A 116 -5.82 -19.50 -5.16
N ARG A 117 -5.57 -20.45 -6.06
CA ARG A 117 -6.49 -20.88 -7.10
C ARG A 117 -7.03 -19.72 -7.94
N PHE A 118 -6.19 -18.71 -8.20
CA PHE A 118 -6.58 -17.62 -9.08
C PHE A 118 -6.84 -18.13 -10.48
N GLN A 119 -7.94 -17.64 -11.05
CA GLN A 119 -8.26 -17.85 -12.45
C GLN A 119 -8.24 -16.48 -13.12
N PHE A 120 -7.28 -16.28 -14.00
CA PHE A 120 -7.19 -15.05 -14.78
C PHE A 120 -7.93 -15.24 -16.11
N PRO A 121 -8.76 -14.25 -16.50
CA PRO A 121 -9.42 -14.29 -17.82
C PRO A 121 -8.41 -14.08 -18.94
N ALA A 122 -8.83 -14.36 -20.19
CA ALA A 122 -7.97 -14.22 -21.37
C ALA A 122 -7.42 -12.79 -21.58
N ASN A 123 -8.12 -11.76 -21.09
CA ASN A 123 -7.70 -10.35 -21.14
C ASN A 123 -6.98 -9.90 -19.85
N ALA A 124 -6.37 -10.80 -19.13
CA ALA A 124 -5.73 -10.51 -17.83
C ALA A 124 -4.71 -9.35 -17.90
N GLU A 125 -3.99 -9.20 -19.02
CA GLU A 125 -3.05 -8.09 -19.18
C GLU A 125 -3.72 -6.72 -19.07
N GLU A 126 -4.90 -6.54 -19.67
CA GLU A 126 -5.67 -5.29 -19.57
C GLU A 126 -6.16 -5.03 -18.13
N LEU A 127 -6.48 -6.08 -17.40
CA LEU A 127 -6.91 -6.00 -16.02
C LEU A 127 -5.74 -5.65 -15.08
N PHE A 128 -4.51 -5.95 -15.45
CA PHE A 128 -3.32 -5.55 -14.69
C PHE A 128 -2.77 -4.18 -15.11
N GLU A 129 -3.44 -3.44 -15.98
CA GLU A 129 -3.16 -2.02 -16.16
C GLU A 129 -3.52 -1.22 -14.89
N LEU A 130 -2.71 -0.20 -14.62
CA LEU A 130 -2.93 0.69 -13.50
C LEU A 130 -4.28 1.42 -13.64
N ASP A 131 -4.89 1.74 -12.51
CA ASP A 131 -6.09 2.57 -12.49
C ASP A 131 -5.79 3.93 -13.14
N PRO A 132 -6.58 4.36 -14.15
CA PRO A 132 -6.32 5.58 -14.90
C PRO A 132 -6.38 6.85 -14.05
N ARG A 133 -7.07 6.83 -12.91
CA ARG A 133 -7.13 7.95 -11.96
C ARG A 133 -5.79 8.29 -11.32
N LEU A 134 -4.82 7.37 -11.35
CA LEU A 134 -3.45 7.61 -10.89
C LEU A 134 -2.67 8.52 -11.84
N GLU A 135 -3.11 8.64 -13.12
CA GLU A 135 -2.49 9.46 -14.15
C GLU A 135 -0.96 9.28 -14.21
N ARG A 136 -0.52 8.02 -14.29
CA ARG A 136 0.91 7.71 -14.38
C ARG A 136 1.56 8.44 -15.55
N ARG A 137 2.67 9.14 -15.27
CA ARG A 137 3.42 9.90 -16.27
C ARG A 137 4.47 9.01 -16.97
N PRO A 138 4.88 9.35 -18.22
CA PRO A 138 5.87 8.55 -18.96
C PRO A 138 7.24 8.41 -18.27
N ASN A 139 7.64 9.39 -17.48
CA ASN A 139 8.89 9.40 -16.72
C ASN A 139 8.80 8.65 -15.38
N GLU A 140 7.62 8.20 -14.96
CA GLU A 140 7.41 7.41 -13.74
C GLU A 140 7.55 5.92 -14.06
N LYS A 141 8.39 5.23 -13.28
CA LYS A 141 8.75 3.85 -13.58
C LYS A 141 7.62 2.87 -13.26
N LEU A 142 7.25 2.01 -14.19
CA LEU A 142 6.40 0.84 -13.95
C LEU A 142 7.27 -0.41 -13.87
N ILE A 143 7.13 -1.15 -12.78
CA ILE A 143 7.78 -2.43 -12.52
C ILE A 143 6.73 -3.53 -12.62
N ARG A 144 6.90 -4.44 -13.55
CA ARG A 144 6.08 -5.66 -13.63
C ARG A 144 6.71 -6.70 -12.71
N LYS A 145 5.96 -7.15 -11.71
CA LYS A 145 6.43 -8.12 -10.72
C LYS A 145 5.58 -9.38 -10.69
N ARG A 146 6.22 -10.50 -10.41
CA ARG A 146 5.58 -11.81 -10.28
C ARG A 146 5.24 -12.16 -8.82
N TYR A 147 5.98 -11.63 -7.89
CA TYR A 147 5.89 -11.95 -6.45
C TYR A 147 5.25 -10.82 -5.66
N ALA A 148 4.84 -11.11 -4.42
CA ALA A 148 4.22 -10.14 -3.54
C ALA A 148 5.09 -8.89 -3.33
N SER A 149 6.34 -9.07 -2.91
CA SER A 149 7.26 -7.97 -2.71
C SER A 149 7.67 -7.30 -4.03
N ALA A 150 7.72 -5.98 -4.04
CA ALA A 150 8.23 -5.19 -5.16
C ALA A 150 9.74 -5.34 -5.36
N PHE A 151 10.46 -5.88 -4.39
CA PHE A 151 11.90 -6.11 -4.46
C PHE A 151 12.27 -7.45 -5.06
N LYS A 152 11.42 -8.47 -4.87
CA LYS A 152 11.74 -9.83 -5.28
C LYS A 152 11.73 -9.98 -6.80
N ASP A 153 12.87 -10.40 -7.36
CA ASP A 153 13.13 -10.60 -8.79
C ASP A 153 12.86 -9.34 -9.64
N THR A 154 13.15 -8.17 -9.05
CA THR A 154 13.11 -6.88 -9.72
C THR A 154 14.41 -6.12 -9.50
N ASN A 155 14.60 -5.03 -10.21
CA ASN A 155 15.74 -4.14 -10.00
C ASN A 155 15.42 -2.93 -9.12
N LEU A 156 14.32 -2.96 -8.33
CA LEU A 156 13.89 -1.83 -7.51
C LEU A 156 14.97 -1.37 -6.55
N HIS A 157 15.58 -2.28 -5.80
CA HIS A 157 16.63 -1.94 -4.84
C HIS A 157 17.80 -1.20 -5.51
N THR A 158 18.25 -1.70 -6.65
CA THR A 158 19.33 -1.06 -7.44
C THR A 158 18.95 0.33 -7.89
N MET A 159 17.71 0.53 -8.36
CA MET A 159 17.23 1.85 -8.79
C MET A 159 17.16 2.84 -7.62
N LEU A 160 16.59 2.42 -6.49
CA LEU A 160 16.50 3.27 -5.29
C LEU A 160 17.90 3.67 -4.78
N THR A 161 18.83 2.71 -4.72
CA THR A 161 20.21 2.96 -4.30
C THR A 161 20.93 3.89 -5.26
N ALA A 162 20.80 3.70 -6.57
CA ALA A 162 21.41 4.57 -7.58
C ALA A 162 20.89 6.02 -7.49
N LEU A 163 19.66 6.23 -7.07
CA LEU A 163 19.08 7.55 -6.83
C LEU A 163 19.42 8.11 -5.44
N GLY A 164 20.11 7.36 -4.60
CA GLY A 164 20.45 7.74 -3.23
C GLY A 164 19.24 7.91 -2.32
N ILE A 165 18.17 7.14 -2.58
CA ILE A 165 16.96 7.19 -1.77
C ILE A 165 17.25 6.67 -0.36
N ASP A 166 16.75 7.35 0.64
CA ASP A 166 16.84 6.97 2.06
C ASP A 166 15.47 6.66 2.70
N THR A 167 14.38 7.03 2.02
CA THR A 167 13.02 6.90 2.52
C THR A 167 12.11 6.38 1.43
N LEU A 168 11.33 5.33 1.72
CA LEU A 168 10.35 4.76 0.82
C LEU A 168 8.94 4.97 1.36
N ILE A 169 8.14 5.76 0.66
CA ILE A 169 6.73 5.97 0.95
C ILE A 169 5.94 4.92 0.19
N VAL A 170 5.32 3.98 0.91
CA VAL A 170 4.63 2.82 0.34
C VAL A 170 3.12 3.02 0.37
N THR A 171 2.49 2.96 -0.79
CA THR A 171 1.03 3.06 -0.97
C THR A 171 0.51 1.87 -1.77
N GLY A 172 -0.81 1.70 -1.83
CA GLY A 172 -1.44 0.71 -2.70
C GLY A 172 -2.04 -0.50 -1.99
N VAL A 173 -2.03 -1.66 -2.63
CA VAL A 173 -2.74 -2.87 -2.19
C VAL A 173 -1.90 -4.14 -2.34
N SER A 174 -2.17 -5.19 -1.59
CA SER A 174 -3.04 -5.25 -0.40
C SER A 174 -2.19 -5.09 0.84
N THR A 175 -2.72 -4.45 1.86
CA THR A 175 -2.01 -4.16 3.12
C THR A 175 -1.37 -5.41 3.71
N SER A 176 -2.12 -6.53 3.77
CA SER A 176 -1.65 -7.79 4.34
C SER A 176 -0.77 -8.63 3.40
N HIS A 177 -0.56 -8.19 2.16
CA HIS A 177 0.14 -8.99 1.15
C HIS A 177 1.28 -8.23 0.47
N CYS A 178 1.02 -7.57 -0.67
CA CYS A 178 2.09 -6.94 -1.45
C CYS A 178 2.69 -5.71 -0.73
N VAL A 179 1.88 -4.92 -0.03
CA VAL A 179 2.34 -3.80 0.79
C VAL A 179 3.21 -4.32 1.93
N TYR A 180 2.70 -5.28 2.71
CA TYR A 180 3.44 -5.89 3.83
C TYR A 180 4.78 -6.48 3.37
N ALA A 181 4.75 -7.33 2.33
CA ALA A 181 5.96 -7.96 1.80
C ALA A 181 6.99 -6.93 1.31
N THR A 182 6.53 -5.84 0.68
CA THR A 182 7.41 -4.76 0.23
C THR A 182 8.01 -3.99 1.41
N CYS A 183 7.22 -3.68 2.44
CA CYS A 183 7.72 -3.05 3.66
C CYS A 183 8.76 -3.94 4.35
N ARG A 184 8.51 -5.25 4.42
CA ARG A 184 9.43 -6.21 5.04
C ARG A 184 10.80 -6.24 4.36
N ASP A 185 10.83 -6.25 3.03
CA ASP A 185 12.08 -6.26 2.28
C ASP A 185 12.76 -4.87 2.24
N ALA A 186 12.01 -3.79 2.50
CA ALA A 186 12.54 -2.43 2.47
C ALA A 186 13.20 -2.00 3.79
N THR A 187 12.69 -2.47 4.94
CA THR A 187 12.99 -1.89 6.26
C THR A 187 14.46 -1.99 6.67
N ASP A 188 15.19 -2.98 6.17
CA ASP A 188 16.62 -3.12 6.48
C ASP A 188 17.51 -2.11 5.71
N SER A 189 16.96 -1.47 4.67
CA SER A 189 17.74 -0.58 3.78
C SER A 189 17.22 0.86 3.73
N PHE A 190 15.93 1.07 4.03
CA PHE A 190 15.26 2.35 3.88
C PHE A 190 14.39 2.64 5.10
N ARG A 191 14.20 3.93 5.42
CA ARG A 191 13.09 4.37 6.26
C ARG A 191 11.81 4.10 5.50
N VAL A 192 10.88 3.38 6.07
CA VAL A 192 9.63 3.05 5.41
C VAL A 192 8.49 3.83 6.04
N ILE A 193 7.71 4.51 5.22
CA ILE A 193 6.55 5.31 5.64
C ILE A 193 5.32 4.77 4.92
N VAL A 194 4.26 4.50 5.68
CA VAL A 194 3.00 3.99 5.14
C VAL A 194 1.87 4.96 5.51
N PRO A 195 1.38 5.78 4.55
CA PRO A 195 0.20 6.60 4.77
C PRO A 195 -1.05 5.71 4.82
N ARG A 196 -1.68 5.62 5.99
CA ARG A 196 -2.73 4.63 6.28
C ARG A 196 -3.94 4.68 5.34
N GLU A 197 -4.33 5.87 4.89
CA GLU A 197 -5.46 6.04 3.97
C GLU A 197 -5.10 5.68 2.52
N ALA A 198 -3.80 5.64 2.20
CA ALA A 198 -3.30 5.32 0.86
C ALA A 198 -2.90 3.85 0.70
N VAL A 199 -3.20 3.01 1.68
CA VAL A 199 -3.11 1.54 1.57
C VAL A 199 -4.47 0.92 1.83
N GLY A 200 -4.75 -0.22 1.20
CA GLY A 200 -6.06 -0.86 1.30
C GLY A 200 -5.99 -2.38 1.31
N GLU A 201 -7.10 -2.98 1.72
CA GLU A 201 -7.25 -4.43 1.86
C GLU A 201 -8.70 -4.84 1.54
N ARG A 202 -8.89 -6.04 1.03
CA ARG A 202 -10.23 -6.63 0.83
C ARG A 202 -10.95 -6.98 2.13
N CYS A 203 -10.19 -7.28 3.19
CA CYS A 203 -10.71 -7.70 4.48
C CYS A 203 -10.33 -6.68 5.56
N GLU A 204 -11.32 -6.08 6.22
CA GLU A 204 -11.11 -5.02 7.21
C GLU A 204 -10.28 -5.51 8.40
N LEU A 205 -10.54 -6.71 8.92
CA LEU A 205 -9.76 -7.29 10.02
C LEU A 205 -8.28 -7.42 9.64
N MET A 206 -8.01 -7.94 8.45
CA MET A 206 -6.63 -8.10 7.98
C MET A 206 -5.95 -6.74 7.79
N HIS A 207 -6.67 -5.74 7.29
CA HIS A 207 -6.15 -4.39 7.16
C HIS A 207 -5.64 -3.84 8.50
N GLU A 208 -6.50 -3.84 9.51
CA GLU A 208 -6.18 -3.25 10.81
C GLU A 208 -5.07 -4.00 11.54
N VAL A 209 -5.10 -5.34 11.50
CA VAL A 209 -4.07 -6.18 12.15
C VAL A 209 -2.71 -5.99 11.46
N PHE A 210 -2.67 -5.99 10.12
CA PHE A 210 -1.41 -5.81 9.40
C PHE A 210 -0.90 -4.37 9.44
N LEU A 211 -1.76 -3.36 9.50
CA LEU A 211 -1.32 -1.99 9.79
C LEU A 211 -0.65 -1.88 11.15
N LEU A 212 -1.19 -2.55 12.17
CA LEU A 212 -0.56 -2.58 13.49
C LEU A 212 0.81 -3.26 13.42
N ASP A 213 0.91 -4.42 12.75
CA ASP A 213 2.18 -5.15 12.65
C ASP A 213 3.24 -4.36 11.86
N ILE A 214 2.83 -3.70 10.78
CA ILE A 214 3.68 -2.78 10.03
C ILE A 214 4.18 -1.63 10.93
N ASP A 215 3.30 -1.03 11.72
CA ASP A 215 3.63 0.10 12.60
C ASP A 215 4.51 -0.27 13.79
N ILE A 216 4.46 -1.52 14.20
CA ILE A 216 5.27 -2.04 15.31
C ILE A 216 6.71 -2.35 14.87
N ASP A 217 6.90 -2.95 13.70
CA ASP A 217 8.16 -3.60 13.32
C ASP A 217 8.78 -3.09 12.01
N LEU A 218 7.98 -2.63 11.04
CA LEU A 218 8.47 -2.46 9.67
C LEU A 218 8.54 -1.01 9.18
N ALA A 219 7.58 -0.18 9.58
CA ALA A 219 7.40 1.14 8.98
C ALA A 219 6.70 2.11 9.93
N ASP A 220 6.89 3.39 9.71
CA ASP A 220 6.07 4.41 10.36
C ASP A 220 4.72 4.51 9.65
N VAL A 221 3.66 4.00 10.25
CA VAL A 221 2.30 4.26 9.78
C VAL A 221 1.88 5.66 10.22
N THR A 222 1.48 6.48 9.26
CA THR A 222 1.12 7.89 9.47
C THR A 222 -0.08 8.28 8.61
N ASP A 223 -0.60 9.49 8.77
CA ASP A 223 -1.69 9.99 7.94
C ASP A 223 -1.16 10.52 6.59
N VAL A 224 -1.98 10.47 5.55
CA VAL A 224 -1.66 11.04 4.22
C VAL A 224 -1.28 12.51 4.34
N GLU A 225 -1.91 13.27 5.24
CA GLU A 225 -1.65 14.68 5.45
C GLU A 225 -0.20 14.95 5.90
N ASP A 226 0.35 14.10 6.76
CA ASP A 226 1.73 14.22 7.23
C ASP A 226 2.72 13.94 6.09
N VAL A 227 2.44 12.95 5.26
CA VAL A 227 3.23 12.65 4.06
C VAL A 227 3.20 13.82 3.08
N VAL A 228 2.02 14.34 2.75
CA VAL A 228 1.85 15.48 1.86
C VAL A 228 2.59 16.71 2.41
N ARG A 229 2.46 16.99 3.70
CA ARG A 229 3.16 18.09 4.37
C ARG A 229 4.67 17.94 4.31
N HIS A 230 5.19 16.72 4.48
CA HIS A 230 6.62 16.45 4.35
C HIS A 230 7.09 16.69 2.91
N LEU A 231 6.42 16.08 1.93
CA LEU A 231 6.80 16.20 0.52
C LEU A 231 6.79 17.65 0.04
N THR A 232 5.79 18.45 0.39
CA THR A 232 5.67 19.86 -0.03
C THR A 232 6.71 20.80 0.57
N ARG A 233 7.45 20.35 1.60
CA ARG A 233 8.56 21.11 2.21
C ARG A 233 9.92 20.80 1.60
N LEU A 234 10.02 19.78 0.76
CA LEU A 234 11.26 19.45 0.10
C LEU A 234 11.64 20.54 -0.90
N PRO A 235 12.94 20.86 -1.05
CA PRO A 235 13.38 21.73 -2.13
C PRO A 235 13.05 21.08 -3.48
N GLY A 236 12.45 21.85 -4.40
CA GLY A 236 12.10 21.41 -5.76
C GLY A 236 13.32 21.19 -6.66
#